data_9ea73736b11f1457249fb89951f0614b
#
_entry.id   9ea73736b11f1457249fb89951f0614b
#
_cell.length_a   1.000
_cell.length_b   1.000
_cell.length_c   1.000
_cell.angle_alpha   90.00
_cell.angle_beta   90.00
_cell.angle_gamma   90.00
#
_symmetry.space_group_name_H-M   'P 1'
#
loop_
_entity.id
_entity.type
_entity.pdbx_description
1 polymer ?
#
loop_
_entity_poly.entity_id
_entity_poly.type
_entity_poly.pdbx_seq_one_letter_code
_entity_poly.pdbx_strand_id
1 'polypeptide(L)'
;MNKRRSILGVLLILIGISAILKNLGVMPGNSFVLFGGIFLLYLWYIKRQQIFLVLGSLAVFSGALSLIQDLGIFRFRMSGELMLLALGILFLFFYYTKGIFGFVFPGAILISLAVYVFLMENFNSAKLWPSYFLLLGFAFYLIYFIAFYERSSWPLVVGTILNLLGLVFLAFSYGLLNWRLYQYYNYVWPILLILIGILLLMKIFAGRPR
;
A
#
# COMPACT_ATOMS: atom_id res chain seq x y z
N MET A 1 -20.87 11.81 33.59
CA MET A 1 -21.56 11.55 32.30
C MET A 1 -21.06 10.23 31.74
N ASN A 2 -21.97 9.27 31.51
CA ASN A 2 -21.59 7.88 31.20
C ASN A 2 -20.97 7.83 29.79
N LYS A 3 -19.65 7.57 29.66
CA LYS A 3 -18.89 7.56 28.38
C LYS A 3 -19.59 6.74 27.27
N ARG A 4 -20.27 5.64 27.64
CA ARG A 4 -21.03 4.81 26.68
C ARG A 4 -22.23 5.57 26.07
N ARG A 5 -22.97 6.35 26.87
CA ARG A 5 -24.15 7.11 26.41
C ARG A 5 -23.73 8.24 25.47
N SER A 6 -22.59 8.89 25.74
CA SER A 6 -22.04 9.93 24.85
C SER A 6 -21.61 9.38 23.49
N ILE A 7 -21.00 8.20 23.46
CA ILE A 7 -20.59 7.54 22.19
C ILE A 7 -21.83 7.19 21.34
N LEU A 8 -22.87 6.60 21.96
CA LEU A 8 -24.12 6.28 21.26
C LEU A 8 -24.81 7.54 20.73
N GLY A 9 -24.86 8.62 21.51
CA GLY A 9 -25.45 9.88 21.08
C GLY A 9 -24.76 10.49 19.85
N VAL A 10 -23.43 10.54 19.84
CA VAL A 10 -22.67 11.05 18.69
C VAL A 10 -22.87 10.18 17.46
N LEU A 11 -22.90 8.85 17.62
CA LEU A 11 -23.14 7.92 16.52
C LEU A 11 -24.54 8.14 15.89
N LEU A 12 -25.56 8.25 16.72
CA LEU A 12 -26.92 8.49 16.23
C LEU A 12 -27.08 9.84 15.52
N ILE A 13 -26.44 10.90 16.03
CA ILE A 13 -26.42 12.21 15.40
C ILE A 13 -25.77 12.14 14.01
N LEU A 14 -24.60 11.50 13.90
CA LEU A 14 -23.86 11.36 12.63
C LEU A 14 -24.67 10.54 11.60
N ILE A 15 -25.31 9.46 12.03
CA ILE A 15 -26.22 8.67 11.16
C ILE A 15 -27.40 9.52 10.73
N GLY A 16 -28.04 10.24 11.64
CA GLY A 16 -29.19 11.10 11.34
C GLY A 16 -28.83 12.20 10.34
N ILE A 17 -27.73 12.91 10.55
CA ILE A 17 -27.23 13.94 9.62
C ILE A 17 -26.94 13.33 8.26
N SER A 18 -26.25 12.20 8.20
CA SER A 18 -25.93 11.55 6.92
C SER A 18 -27.17 11.11 6.15
N ALA A 19 -28.20 10.61 6.85
CA ALA A 19 -29.47 10.22 6.25
C ALA A 19 -30.26 11.42 5.69
N ILE A 20 -30.30 12.53 6.43
CA ILE A 20 -30.95 13.78 5.97
C ILE A 20 -30.26 14.33 4.73
N LEU A 21 -28.92 14.43 4.73
CA LEU A 21 -28.15 14.95 3.61
C LEU A 21 -28.27 14.09 2.36
N LYS A 22 -28.39 12.78 2.52
CA LYS A 22 -28.68 11.84 1.43
C LYS A 22 -30.08 12.09 0.84
N ASN A 23 -31.09 12.25 1.67
CA ASN A 23 -32.48 12.46 1.22
C ASN A 23 -32.66 13.84 0.56
N LEU A 24 -31.88 14.84 0.95
CA LEU A 24 -31.86 16.16 0.31
C LEU A 24 -31.13 16.17 -1.04
N GLY A 25 -30.53 15.05 -1.46
CA GLY A 25 -29.74 14.98 -2.69
C GLY A 25 -28.45 15.81 -2.67
N VAL A 26 -28.10 16.36 -1.51
CA VAL A 26 -26.91 17.21 -1.35
C VAL A 26 -25.63 16.39 -1.27
N MET A 27 -25.75 15.12 -0.86
CA MET A 27 -24.59 14.23 -0.71
C MET A 27 -24.80 12.88 -1.38
N PRO A 28 -23.84 12.41 -2.16
CA PRO A 28 -23.87 11.08 -2.76
C PRO A 28 -23.66 9.97 -1.72
N GLY A 29 -23.94 8.73 -2.12
CA GLY A 29 -24.01 7.57 -1.24
C GLY A 29 -22.77 7.24 -0.40
N ASN A 30 -21.59 7.81 -0.77
CA ASN A 30 -20.32 7.56 -0.07
C ASN A 30 -20.05 8.46 1.15
N SER A 31 -20.96 9.39 1.45
CA SER A 31 -20.87 10.31 2.61
C SER A 31 -20.78 9.57 3.96
N PHE A 32 -21.32 8.34 4.03
CA PHE A 32 -21.22 7.50 5.23
C PHE A 32 -19.78 7.19 5.65
N VAL A 33 -18.88 7.07 4.68
CA VAL A 33 -17.46 6.80 4.96
C VAL A 33 -16.83 7.98 5.69
N LEU A 34 -17.15 9.22 5.27
CA LEU A 34 -16.66 10.43 5.93
C LEU A 34 -17.19 10.54 7.37
N PHE A 35 -18.48 10.37 7.56
CA PHE A 35 -19.08 10.43 8.91
C PHE A 35 -18.58 9.31 9.80
N GLY A 36 -18.42 8.09 9.25
CA GLY A 36 -17.80 6.97 9.96
C GLY A 36 -16.35 7.28 10.38
N GLY A 37 -15.60 7.95 9.51
CA GLY A 37 -14.25 8.41 9.79
C GLY A 37 -14.20 9.44 10.94
N ILE A 38 -15.08 10.44 10.91
CA ILE A 38 -15.22 11.44 11.99
C ILE A 38 -15.57 10.74 13.31
N PHE A 39 -16.46 9.75 13.28
CA PHE A 39 -16.81 8.98 14.47
C PHE A 39 -15.62 8.18 15.01
N LEU A 40 -14.81 7.58 14.15
CA LEU A 40 -13.58 6.88 14.55
C LEU A 40 -12.55 7.84 15.17
N LEU A 41 -12.41 9.06 14.64
CA LEU A 41 -11.55 10.08 15.25
C LEU A 41 -12.07 10.52 16.63
N TYR A 42 -13.38 10.62 16.78
CA TYR A 42 -13.99 10.87 18.10
C TYR A 42 -13.72 9.73 19.08
N LEU A 43 -13.79 8.48 18.64
CA LEU A 43 -13.41 7.32 19.47
C LEU A 43 -11.93 7.35 19.85
N TRP A 44 -11.05 7.78 18.95
CA TRP A 44 -9.64 8.00 19.26
C TRP A 44 -9.47 9.06 20.37
N TYR A 45 -10.18 10.17 20.28
CA TYR A 45 -10.12 11.23 21.29
C TYR A 45 -10.48 10.69 22.69
N ILE A 46 -11.49 9.81 22.78
CA ILE A 46 -11.94 9.23 24.06
C ILE A 46 -11.03 8.09 24.53
N LYS A 47 -10.72 7.15 23.63
CA LYS A 47 -10.01 5.91 24.00
C LYS A 47 -8.50 6.00 23.87
N ARG A 48 -7.98 7.01 23.19
CA ARG A 48 -6.54 7.24 22.93
C ARG A 48 -5.83 6.06 22.24
N GLN A 49 -6.57 5.15 21.61
CA GLN A 49 -5.99 4.03 20.86
C GLN A 49 -5.62 4.47 19.46
N GLN A 50 -4.37 4.25 19.06
CA GLN A 50 -3.82 4.68 17.76
C GLN A 50 -4.57 4.10 16.55
N ILE A 51 -5.15 2.91 16.68
CA ILE A 51 -5.90 2.27 15.60
C ILE A 51 -7.11 3.12 15.15
N PHE A 52 -7.82 3.78 16.09
CA PHE A 52 -8.94 4.65 15.74
C PHE A 52 -8.50 5.93 15.05
N LEU A 53 -7.32 6.44 15.37
CA LEU A 53 -6.73 7.58 14.66
C LEU A 53 -6.44 7.21 13.21
N VAL A 54 -5.80 6.06 12.99
CA VAL A 54 -5.42 5.62 11.64
C VAL A 54 -6.64 5.34 10.79
N LEU A 55 -7.54 4.47 11.28
CA LEU A 55 -8.76 4.13 10.54
C LEU A 55 -9.67 5.35 10.33
N GLY A 56 -9.78 6.21 11.33
CA GLY A 56 -10.55 7.45 11.26
C GLY A 56 -10.00 8.43 10.24
N SER A 57 -8.69 8.67 10.24
CA SER A 57 -8.07 9.58 9.26
C SER A 57 -8.14 9.05 7.83
N LEU A 58 -7.96 7.73 7.64
CA LEU A 58 -8.13 7.09 6.33
C LEU A 58 -9.56 7.22 5.82
N ALA A 59 -10.55 6.96 6.68
CA ALA A 59 -11.95 7.06 6.31
C ALA A 59 -12.38 8.51 6.04
N VAL A 60 -11.94 9.48 6.85
CA VAL A 60 -12.20 10.91 6.59
C VAL A 60 -11.56 11.34 5.28
N PHE A 61 -10.32 10.96 5.05
CA PHE A 61 -9.60 11.32 3.83
C PHE A 61 -10.28 10.74 2.59
N SER A 62 -10.59 9.43 2.57
CA SER A 62 -11.28 8.80 1.44
C SER A 62 -12.68 9.35 1.22
N GLY A 63 -13.43 9.61 2.29
CA GLY A 63 -14.76 10.20 2.22
C GLY A 63 -14.73 11.65 1.74
N ALA A 64 -13.76 12.45 2.16
CA ALA A 64 -13.57 13.82 1.67
C ALA A 64 -13.21 13.86 0.19
N LEU A 65 -12.31 12.97 -0.27
CA LEU A 65 -11.98 12.85 -1.69
C LEU A 65 -13.20 12.49 -2.53
N SER A 66 -14.01 11.53 -2.07
CA SER A 66 -15.24 11.15 -2.75
C SER A 66 -16.21 12.33 -2.88
N LEU A 67 -16.40 13.10 -1.80
CA LEU A 67 -17.26 14.29 -1.83
C LEU A 67 -16.75 15.36 -2.81
N ILE A 68 -15.45 15.59 -2.86
CA ILE A 68 -14.83 16.55 -3.77
C ILE A 68 -15.07 16.15 -5.23
N GLN A 69 -14.99 14.84 -5.53
CA GLN A 69 -15.31 14.30 -6.85
C GLN A 69 -16.77 14.50 -7.22
N ASP A 70 -17.67 14.19 -6.31
CA ASP A 70 -19.11 14.23 -6.53
C ASP A 70 -19.63 15.67 -6.67
N LEU A 71 -19.00 16.64 -5.99
CA LEU A 71 -19.29 18.07 -6.13
C LEU A 71 -18.75 18.68 -7.42
N GLY A 72 -17.96 17.93 -8.20
CA GLY A 72 -17.40 18.41 -9.47
C GLY A 72 -16.44 19.59 -9.31
N ILE A 73 -15.92 19.84 -8.09
CA ILE A 73 -15.00 20.94 -7.80
C ILE A 73 -13.70 20.78 -8.59
N PHE A 74 -13.26 19.56 -8.77
CA PHE A 74 -12.14 19.23 -9.67
C PHE A 74 -12.69 18.58 -10.93
N ARG A 75 -12.43 19.20 -12.09
CA ARG A 75 -12.68 18.60 -13.43
C ARG A 75 -11.80 17.37 -13.71
N PHE A 76 -10.81 17.11 -12.87
CA PHE A 76 -10.03 15.87 -12.93
C PHE A 76 -10.86 14.76 -12.27
N ARG A 77 -11.19 13.75 -13.06
CA ARG A 77 -11.57 12.46 -12.52
C ARG A 77 -10.41 12.05 -11.63
N MET A 78 -10.59 12.09 -10.31
CA MET A 78 -9.56 11.58 -9.40
C MET A 78 -9.50 10.08 -9.66
N SER A 79 -8.56 9.70 -10.49
CA SER A 79 -8.27 8.34 -10.82
C SER A 79 -7.81 7.60 -9.56
N GLY A 80 -8.02 6.29 -9.53
CA GLY A 80 -7.71 5.46 -8.37
C GLY A 80 -6.26 5.59 -7.91
N GLU A 81 -5.32 5.89 -8.85
CA GLU A 81 -3.91 6.08 -8.54
C GLU A 81 -3.64 7.28 -7.63
N LEU A 82 -4.35 8.40 -7.80
CA LEU A 82 -4.19 9.58 -6.92
C LEU A 82 -4.66 9.27 -5.50
N MET A 83 -5.73 8.48 -5.35
CA MET A 83 -6.21 8.03 -4.05
C MET A 83 -5.19 7.13 -3.38
N LEU A 84 -4.63 6.15 -4.10
CA LEU A 84 -3.59 5.26 -3.58
C LEU A 84 -2.34 6.04 -3.18
N LEU A 85 -1.92 6.99 -4.01
CA LEU A 85 -0.75 7.85 -3.75
C LEU A 85 -0.96 8.69 -2.49
N ALA A 86 -2.11 9.33 -2.36
CA ALA A 86 -2.44 10.15 -1.21
C ALA A 86 -2.53 9.33 0.09
N LEU A 87 -3.11 8.12 0.04
CA LEU A 87 -3.12 7.19 1.16
C LEU A 87 -1.70 6.74 1.53
N GLY A 88 -0.87 6.44 0.55
CA GLY A 88 0.52 6.06 0.76
C GLY A 88 1.32 7.17 1.45
N ILE A 89 1.18 8.41 0.98
CA ILE A 89 1.80 9.59 1.60
C ILE A 89 1.28 9.78 3.03
N LEU A 90 -0.02 9.61 3.28
CA LEU A 90 -0.63 9.73 4.61
C LEU A 90 -0.02 8.72 5.59
N PHE A 91 0.20 7.46 5.17
CA PHE A 91 0.87 6.45 6.00
C PHE A 91 2.31 6.82 6.32
N LEU A 92 3.09 7.32 5.33
CA LEU A 92 4.45 7.79 5.58
C LEU A 92 4.47 9.02 6.50
N PHE A 93 3.50 9.92 6.37
CA PHE A 93 3.34 11.05 7.27
C PHE A 93 3.10 10.60 8.72
N PHE A 94 2.25 9.60 8.94
CA PHE A 94 2.04 9.02 10.27
C PHE A 94 3.29 8.31 10.81
N TYR A 95 4.04 7.65 9.96
CA TYR A 95 5.34 7.11 10.35
C TYR A 95 6.25 8.21 10.88
N TYR A 96 6.40 9.29 10.12
CA TYR A 96 7.29 10.39 10.47
C TYR A 96 6.85 11.15 11.72
N THR A 97 5.56 11.46 11.85
CA THR A 97 5.03 12.31 12.93
C THR A 97 4.76 11.54 14.22
N LYS A 98 4.37 10.27 14.13
CA LYS A 98 3.98 9.45 15.28
C LYS A 98 4.99 8.35 15.63
N GLY A 99 6.02 8.16 14.83
CA GLY A 99 7.02 7.10 15.03
C GLY A 99 6.46 5.69 14.91
N ILE A 100 5.29 5.50 14.27
CA ILE A 100 4.65 4.18 14.17
C ILE A 100 5.31 3.42 13.03
N PHE A 101 6.32 2.60 13.39
CA PHE A 101 7.19 1.89 12.46
C PHE A 101 6.46 1.07 11.39
N GLY A 102 5.34 0.41 11.76
CA GLY A 102 4.57 -0.42 10.84
C GLY A 102 3.97 0.32 9.63
N PHE A 103 3.86 1.65 9.68
CA PHE A 103 3.23 2.44 8.60
C PHE A 103 4.12 2.68 7.40
N VAL A 104 5.42 2.44 7.52
CA VAL A 104 6.34 2.51 6.37
C VAL A 104 5.95 1.50 5.29
N PHE A 105 5.54 0.29 5.69
CA PHE A 105 5.19 -0.78 4.74
C PHE A 105 3.97 -0.42 3.87
N PRO A 106 2.78 -0.18 4.45
CA PRO A 106 1.63 0.19 3.63
C PRO A 106 1.87 1.50 2.88
N GLY A 107 2.60 2.46 3.45
CA GLY A 107 2.92 3.71 2.79
C GLY A 107 3.71 3.50 1.49
N ALA A 108 4.82 2.80 1.55
CA ALA A 108 5.67 2.54 0.38
C ALA A 108 4.96 1.65 -0.66
N ILE A 109 4.24 0.61 -0.22
CA ILE A 109 3.51 -0.30 -1.10
C ILE A 109 2.39 0.44 -1.84
N LEU A 110 1.60 1.27 -1.17
CA LEU A 110 0.52 2.04 -1.79
C LEU A 110 1.04 3.05 -2.81
N ILE A 111 2.17 3.71 -2.53
CA ILE A 111 2.81 4.60 -3.50
C ILE A 111 3.26 3.83 -4.73
N SER A 112 3.87 2.65 -4.56
CA SER A 112 4.28 1.82 -5.71
C SER A 112 3.09 1.33 -6.53
N LEU A 113 1.98 0.96 -5.88
CA LEU A 113 0.73 0.61 -6.55
C LEU A 113 0.12 1.80 -7.32
N ALA A 114 0.15 3.00 -6.74
CA ALA A 114 -0.31 4.21 -7.42
C ALA A 114 0.46 4.45 -8.72
N VAL A 115 1.79 4.34 -8.68
CA VAL A 115 2.64 4.47 -9.86
C VAL A 115 2.36 3.35 -10.87
N TYR A 116 2.13 2.11 -10.40
CA TYR A 116 1.78 0.99 -11.28
C TYR A 116 0.47 1.24 -12.02
N VAL A 117 -0.60 1.63 -11.30
CA VAL A 117 -1.90 1.92 -11.92
C VAL A 117 -1.77 3.06 -12.92
N PHE A 118 -1.06 4.14 -12.56
CA PHE A 118 -0.78 5.25 -13.47
C PHE A 118 -0.08 4.80 -14.75
N LEU A 119 0.93 3.93 -14.66
CA LEU A 119 1.62 3.39 -15.83
C LEU A 119 0.67 2.54 -16.70
N MET A 120 -0.15 1.68 -16.09
CA MET A 120 -1.07 0.81 -16.82
C MET A 120 -2.16 1.61 -17.54
N GLU A 121 -2.68 2.67 -16.93
CA GLU A 121 -3.72 3.52 -17.53
C GLU A 121 -3.17 4.38 -18.69
N ASN A 122 -1.96 4.93 -18.55
CA ASN A 122 -1.40 5.81 -19.56
C ASN A 122 -0.77 5.08 -20.75
N PHE A 123 -0.12 3.96 -20.52
CA PHE A 123 0.57 3.23 -21.59
C PHE A 123 -0.26 2.12 -22.21
N ASN A 124 -1.40 1.75 -21.60
CA ASN A 124 -2.38 0.76 -22.06
C ASN A 124 -1.75 -0.49 -22.72
N SER A 125 -0.61 -0.94 -22.21
CA SER A 125 0.15 -2.05 -22.76
C SER A 125 0.13 -3.24 -21.82
N ALA A 126 -0.54 -4.32 -22.24
CA ALA A 126 -0.54 -5.57 -21.49
C ALA A 126 0.89 -6.13 -21.23
N LYS A 127 1.90 -5.67 -21.99
CA LYS A 127 3.30 -6.09 -21.80
C LYS A 127 3.94 -5.49 -20.56
N LEU A 128 3.35 -4.43 -19.98
CA LEU A 128 3.89 -3.73 -18.80
C LEU A 128 3.47 -4.36 -17.47
N TRP A 129 2.64 -5.42 -17.46
CA TRP A 129 2.20 -6.04 -16.21
C TRP A 129 3.35 -6.43 -15.26
N PRO A 130 4.57 -6.82 -15.74
CA PRO A 130 5.66 -7.17 -14.83
C PRO A 130 6.27 -5.96 -14.10
N SER A 131 5.98 -4.73 -14.54
CA SER A 131 6.40 -3.51 -13.84
C SER A 131 5.88 -3.45 -12.40
N TYR A 132 4.79 -4.19 -12.09
CA TYR A 132 4.31 -4.37 -10.71
C TYR A 132 5.41 -4.87 -9.78
N PHE A 133 6.14 -5.91 -10.19
CA PHE A 133 7.22 -6.48 -9.38
C PHE A 133 8.39 -5.51 -9.22
N LEU A 134 8.73 -4.76 -10.28
CA LEU A 134 9.78 -3.75 -10.23
C LEU A 134 9.42 -2.65 -9.24
N LEU A 135 8.23 -2.09 -9.38
CA LEU A 135 7.77 -1.00 -8.51
C LEU A 135 7.63 -1.46 -7.06
N LEU A 136 7.14 -2.68 -6.83
CA LEU A 136 7.09 -3.26 -5.50
C LEU A 136 8.50 -3.47 -4.93
N GLY A 137 9.45 -3.92 -5.73
CA GLY A 137 10.86 -4.03 -5.35
C GLY A 137 11.47 -2.67 -4.97
N PHE A 138 11.15 -1.62 -5.72
CA PHE A 138 11.53 -0.24 -5.37
C PHE A 138 10.88 0.23 -4.07
N ALA A 139 9.61 -0.16 -3.80
CA ALA A 139 8.98 0.13 -2.50
C ALA A 139 9.76 -0.47 -1.34
N PHE A 140 10.27 -1.71 -1.48
CA PHE A 140 11.11 -2.33 -0.46
C PHE A 140 12.48 -1.63 -0.30
N TYR A 141 13.05 -1.08 -1.37
CA TYR A 141 14.25 -0.23 -1.25
C TYR A 141 13.94 1.07 -0.49
N LEU A 142 12.80 1.72 -0.76
CA LEU A 142 12.37 2.88 0.01
C LEU A 142 12.18 2.53 1.49
N ILE A 143 11.54 1.40 1.80
CA ILE A 143 11.39 0.91 3.18
C ILE A 143 12.76 0.73 3.84
N TYR A 144 13.73 0.16 3.14
CA TYR A 144 15.09 0.02 3.65
C TYR A 144 15.72 1.38 3.99
N PHE A 145 15.75 2.30 3.04
CA PHE A 145 16.37 3.62 3.25
C PHE A 145 15.67 4.47 4.31
N ILE A 146 14.34 4.38 4.42
CA ILE A 146 13.56 5.19 5.36
C ILE A 146 13.62 4.64 6.80
N ALA A 147 13.62 3.32 6.95
CA ALA A 147 13.35 2.72 8.26
C ALA A 147 14.32 1.63 8.70
N PHE A 148 15.10 1.02 7.79
CA PHE A 148 15.92 -0.16 8.07
C PHE A 148 17.41 0.02 7.82
N TYR A 149 17.87 1.18 7.33
CA TYR A 149 19.24 1.42 6.93
C TYR A 149 20.26 0.99 7.98
N GLU A 150 20.01 1.26 9.26
CA GLU A 150 20.89 0.89 10.38
C GLU A 150 20.43 -0.36 11.16
N ARG A 151 19.28 -0.94 10.81
CA ARG A 151 18.67 -2.00 11.60
C ARG A 151 18.82 -3.38 10.99
N SER A 152 18.53 -3.52 9.70
CA SER A 152 18.55 -4.81 9.02
C SER A 152 18.42 -4.65 7.50
N SER A 153 19.12 -5.47 6.75
CA SER A 153 19.12 -5.44 5.28
C SER A 153 18.05 -6.31 4.61
N TRP A 154 17.15 -6.95 5.38
CA TRP A 154 16.16 -7.85 4.79
C TRP A 154 15.23 -7.19 3.75
N PRO A 155 14.78 -5.92 3.89
CA PRO A 155 13.94 -5.31 2.86
C PRO A 155 14.72 -5.12 1.55
N LEU A 156 16.02 -4.85 1.63
CA LEU A 156 16.87 -4.74 0.46
C LEU A 156 16.96 -6.07 -0.28
N VAL A 157 17.08 -7.19 0.44
CA VAL A 157 17.10 -8.54 -0.14
C VAL A 157 15.77 -8.84 -0.84
N VAL A 158 14.65 -8.58 -0.18
CA VAL A 158 13.31 -8.78 -0.77
C VAL A 158 13.13 -7.88 -1.99
N GLY A 159 13.50 -6.61 -1.91
CA GLY A 159 13.44 -5.67 -3.04
C GLY A 159 14.27 -6.15 -4.23
N THR A 160 15.47 -6.67 -3.99
CA THR A 160 16.35 -7.19 -5.04
C THR A 160 15.73 -8.42 -5.72
N ILE A 161 15.18 -9.35 -4.93
CA ILE A 161 14.49 -10.54 -5.48
C ILE A 161 13.31 -10.13 -6.35
N LEU A 162 12.47 -9.20 -5.87
CA LEU A 162 11.32 -8.71 -6.62
C LEU A 162 11.74 -8.01 -7.92
N ASN A 163 12.79 -7.18 -7.87
CA ASN A 163 13.30 -6.51 -9.08
C ASN A 163 13.86 -7.52 -10.09
N LEU A 164 14.61 -8.52 -9.65
CA LEU A 164 15.10 -9.57 -10.54
C LEU A 164 13.95 -10.35 -11.19
N LEU A 165 12.92 -10.73 -10.42
CA LEU A 165 11.71 -11.36 -10.94
C LEU A 165 10.99 -10.45 -11.96
N GLY A 166 10.84 -9.17 -11.64
CA GLY A 166 10.24 -8.17 -12.52
C GLY A 166 10.99 -8.05 -13.84
N LEU A 167 12.33 -7.98 -13.80
CA LEU A 167 13.16 -7.91 -15.01
C LEU A 167 13.03 -9.18 -15.87
N VAL A 168 13.04 -10.36 -15.26
CA VAL A 168 12.87 -11.63 -15.96
C VAL A 168 11.49 -11.68 -16.64
N PHE A 169 10.42 -11.37 -15.91
CA PHE A 169 9.06 -11.36 -16.49
C PHE A 169 8.90 -10.30 -17.58
N LEU A 170 9.55 -9.15 -17.43
CA LEU A 170 9.53 -8.10 -18.41
C LEU A 170 10.25 -8.54 -19.70
N ALA A 171 11.39 -9.22 -19.58
CA ALA A 171 12.11 -9.80 -20.69
C ALA A 171 11.26 -10.85 -21.45
N PHE A 172 10.48 -11.68 -20.73
CA PHE A 172 9.50 -12.58 -21.34
C PHE A 172 8.36 -11.82 -22.03
N SER A 173 7.81 -10.80 -21.38
CA SER A 173 6.69 -10.01 -21.88
C SER A 173 7.03 -9.27 -23.19
N TYR A 174 8.27 -8.81 -23.31
CA TYR A 174 8.77 -8.16 -24.54
C TYR A 174 9.33 -9.14 -25.57
N GLY A 175 9.34 -10.45 -25.27
CA GLY A 175 9.83 -11.47 -26.21
C GLY A 175 11.37 -11.49 -26.35
N LEU A 176 12.10 -10.83 -25.46
CA LEU A 176 13.56 -10.86 -25.43
C LEU A 176 14.07 -12.25 -25.02
N LEU A 177 13.32 -12.94 -24.17
CA LEU A 177 13.54 -14.32 -23.80
C LEU A 177 12.57 -15.18 -24.63
N ASN A 178 13.11 -15.94 -25.57
CA ASN A 178 12.31 -16.80 -26.42
C ASN A 178 11.72 -17.94 -25.58
N TRP A 179 10.43 -18.28 -25.78
CA TRP A 179 9.73 -19.37 -25.09
C TRP A 179 10.41 -20.75 -25.25
N ARG A 180 11.36 -20.87 -26.19
CA ARG A 180 12.23 -22.05 -26.31
C ARG A 180 13.06 -22.31 -25.02
N LEU A 181 13.30 -21.29 -24.20
CA LEU A 181 13.91 -21.45 -22.88
C LEU A 181 13.02 -22.21 -21.91
N TYR A 182 11.71 -22.34 -22.18
CA TYR A 182 10.82 -23.19 -21.39
C TYR A 182 11.24 -24.69 -21.45
N GLN A 183 11.90 -25.11 -22.52
CA GLN A 183 12.50 -26.45 -22.57
C GLN A 183 13.61 -26.63 -21.52
N TYR A 184 14.26 -25.56 -21.10
CA TYR A 184 15.28 -25.56 -20.04
C TYR A 184 14.70 -25.37 -18.64
N TYR A 185 13.38 -25.18 -18.47
CA TYR A 185 12.72 -25.04 -17.18
C TYR A 185 13.00 -26.25 -16.26
N ASN A 186 13.08 -27.44 -16.84
CA ASN A 186 13.43 -28.66 -16.11
C ASN A 186 14.85 -28.62 -15.51
N TYR A 187 15.74 -27.75 -16.01
CA TYR A 187 17.10 -27.58 -15.50
C TYR A 187 17.23 -26.39 -14.55
N VAL A 188 16.37 -25.39 -14.69
CA VAL A 188 16.43 -24.15 -13.86
C VAL A 188 16.15 -24.49 -12.39
N TRP A 189 15.14 -25.32 -12.12
CA TRP A 189 14.77 -25.69 -10.77
C TRP A 189 15.87 -26.49 -10.03
N PRO A 190 16.48 -27.52 -10.62
CA PRO A 190 17.61 -28.23 -10.01
C PRO A 190 18.83 -27.31 -9.80
N ILE A 191 19.14 -26.41 -10.73
CA ILE A 191 20.25 -25.45 -10.60
C ILE A 191 20.00 -24.51 -9.41
N LEU A 192 18.79 -24.00 -9.24
CA LEU A 192 18.41 -23.17 -8.10
C LEU A 192 18.57 -23.91 -6.77
N LEU A 193 18.14 -25.17 -6.71
CA LEU A 193 18.32 -26.00 -5.51
C LEU A 193 19.79 -26.25 -5.18
N ILE A 194 20.61 -26.50 -6.20
CA ILE A 194 22.07 -26.67 -6.03
C ILE A 194 22.71 -25.38 -5.51
N LEU A 195 22.34 -24.22 -6.08
CA LEU A 195 22.84 -22.91 -5.63
C LEU A 195 22.45 -22.62 -4.18
N ILE A 196 21.20 -22.88 -3.80
CA ILE A 196 20.74 -22.73 -2.42
C ILE A 196 21.49 -23.68 -1.49
N GLY A 197 21.68 -24.94 -1.93
CA GLY A 197 22.45 -25.93 -1.18
C GLY A 197 23.91 -25.50 -0.94
N ILE A 198 24.58 -25.00 -1.98
CA ILE A 198 25.96 -24.47 -1.88
C ILE A 198 26.01 -23.27 -0.91
N LEU A 199 25.07 -22.33 -1.01
CA LEU A 199 25.01 -21.16 -0.11
C LEU A 199 24.81 -21.58 1.35
N LEU A 200 23.98 -22.57 1.60
CA LEU A 200 23.77 -23.09 2.96
C LEU A 200 25.03 -23.79 3.48
N LEU A 201 25.69 -24.58 2.66
CA LEU A 201 26.95 -25.23 3.04
C LEU A 201 28.05 -24.20 3.32
N MET A 202 28.21 -23.21 2.48
CA MET A 202 29.18 -22.12 2.70
C MET A 202 28.90 -21.40 4.04
N LYS A 203 27.65 -21.15 4.39
CA LYS A 203 27.28 -20.53 5.67
C LYS A 203 27.64 -21.40 6.87
N ILE A 204 27.50 -22.72 6.75
CA ILE A 204 27.86 -23.68 7.80
C ILE A 204 29.37 -23.73 7.99
N PHE A 205 30.14 -23.75 6.91
CA PHE A 205 31.62 -23.77 6.98
C PHE A 205 32.21 -22.43 7.42
N ALA A 206 31.62 -21.31 7.01
CA ALA A 206 32.05 -19.98 7.44
C ALA A 206 31.72 -19.66 8.91
N GLY A 207 30.71 -20.33 9.50
CA GLY A 207 30.28 -20.12 10.88
C GLY A 207 30.90 -21.04 11.94
N ARG A 208 31.96 -21.82 11.63
CA ARG A 208 32.74 -22.55 12.65
C ARG A 208 33.83 -21.62 13.19
N PRO A 209 33.70 -21.07 14.40
CA PRO A 209 34.84 -20.49 15.09
C PRO A 209 35.82 -21.60 15.42
N ARG A 210 37.12 -21.36 15.13
CA ARG A 210 38.23 -22.16 15.64
C ARG A 210 38.42 -21.89 17.14
#